data_cc72059760503d57c889f019bfc3253b
#
_entry.id   cc72059760503d57c889f019bfc3253b
#
_cell.length_a   1.000
_cell.length_b   1.000
_cell.length_c   1.000
_cell.angle_alpha   90.00
_cell.angle_beta   90.00
_cell.angle_gamma   90.00
#
_symmetry.space_group_name_H-M   'P 1'
#
loop_
_entity.id
_entity.type
_entity.pdbx_description
1 polymer ?
#
loop_
_entity_poly.entity_id
_entity_poly.type
_entity_poly.pdbx_seq_one_letter_code
_entity_poly.pdbx_strand_id
1 'polypeptide(L)'
;MISALRDRLSLNQTAFGQELHSSAMAVSRWERGAQEPPAHSYIDLGNLAGDPGCWYFWGRAGLTAEDLMRVIPKLRSRLRHAKLHNFQIVRAGTSGKQPLNSKLVAIPLLDVVAGAQGEKGDDVPGLDDAPVESMIAAPRDWCPNPTATNCVRVRGNSMNPIIYDGYILAVDSSQTSRTKLNGKIVIAWHKDVGLTVSRYRRYDHTEVLHPENRDYDSITLDRKHDWKILAKVLWWIGKAD
;
A
#
# COMPACT_ATOMS: atom_id res chain seq x y z
N MET A 1 -22.21 3.30 17.04
CA MET A 1 -20.81 2.83 16.84
C MET A 1 -20.36 1.89 17.96
N ILE A 2 -20.49 2.24 19.25
CA ILE A 2 -20.06 1.40 20.39
C ILE A 2 -20.85 0.09 20.42
N SER A 3 -22.18 0.12 20.33
CA SER A 3 -22.99 -1.11 20.29
C SER A 3 -22.63 -2.00 19.10
N ALA A 4 -22.42 -1.43 17.91
CA ALA A 4 -22.02 -2.17 16.72
C ALA A 4 -20.65 -2.86 16.89
N LEU A 5 -19.71 -2.24 17.61
CA LEU A 5 -18.43 -2.87 17.96
C LEU A 5 -18.65 -4.06 18.90
N ARG A 6 -19.42 -3.86 19.95
CA ARG A 6 -19.73 -4.92 20.92
C ARG A 6 -20.44 -6.12 20.25
N ASP A 7 -21.43 -5.85 19.39
CA ASP A 7 -22.17 -6.88 18.67
C ASP A 7 -21.26 -7.65 17.71
N ARG A 8 -20.33 -6.97 17.03
CA ARG A 8 -19.31 -7.59 16.17
C ARG A 8 -18.40 -8.54 16.96
N LEU A 9 -18.09 -8.20 18.23
CA LEU A 9 -17.28 -9.03 19.12
C LEU A 9 -18.10 -10.12 19.82
N SER A 10 -19.43 -10.16 19.60
CA SER A 10 -20.36 -11.11 20.23
C SER A 10 -20.33 -11.07 21.77
N LEU A 11 -20.08 -9.87 22.33
CA LEU A 11 -20.00 -9.65 23.77
C LEU A 11 -21.30 -9.07 24.32
N ASN A 12 -21.69 -9.47 25.54
CA ASN A 12 -22.70 -8.75 26.30
C ASN A 12 -22.10 -7.50 26.96
N GLN A 13 -22.94 -6.59 27.49
CA GLN A 13 -22.49 -5.33 28.08
C GLN A 13 -21.54 -5.53 29.29
N THR A 14 -21.68 -6.63 30.02
CA THR A 14 -20.84 -6.94 31.20
C THR A 14 -19.43 -7.36 30.71
N ALA A 15 -19.33 -8.32 29.80
CA ALA A 15 -18.07 -8.78 29.25
C ALA A 15 -17.35 -7.66 28.49
N PHE A 16 -18.09 -6.88 27.71
CA PHE A 16 -17.51 -5.73 27.00
C PHE A 16 -17.01 -4.64 27.95
N GLY A 17 -17.72 -4.43 29.07
CA GLY A 17 -17.26 -3.51 30.13
C GLY A 17 -15.96 -3.98 30.77
N GLN A 18 -15.81 -5.29 31.00
CA GLN A 18 -14.57 -5.86 31.54
C GLN A 18 -13.37 -5.60 30.62
N GLU A 19 -13.54 -5.79 29.31
CA GLU A 19 -12.49 -5.47 28.31
C GLU A 19 -12.09 -3.98 28.30
N LEU A 20 -13.02 -3.10 28.68
CA LEU A 20 -12.82 -1.65 28.73
C LEU A 20 -12.55 -1.13 30.15
N HIS A 21 -12.25 -2.00 31.11
CA HIS A 21 -12.08 -1.65 32.54
C HIS A 21 -13.22 -0.76 33.09
N SER A 22 -14.45 -1.04 32.65
CA SER A 22 -15.64 -0.24 32.90
C SER A 22 -16.83 -1.10 33.30
N SER A 23 -17.83 -0.50 33.94
CA SER A 23 -19.04 -1.22 34.34
C SER A 23 -20.02 -1.41 33.18
N ALA A 24 -20.84 -2.45 33.22
CA ALA A 24 -21.93 -2.66 32.24
C ALA A 24 -22.88 -1.46 32.14
N MET A 25 -23.09 -0.76 33.28
CA MET A 25 -23.93 0.44 33.35
C MET A 25 -23.28 1.61 32.58
N ALA A 26 -21.96 1.76 32.64
CA ALA A 26 -21.23 2.76 31.86
C ALA A 26 -21.35 2.47 30.34
N VAL A 27 -21.12 1.22 29.95
CA VAL A 27 -21.29 0.76 28.57
C VAL A 27 -22.70 1.05 28.06
N SER A 28 -23.74 0.74 28.84
CA SER A 28 -25.12 0.99 28.49
C SER A 28 -25.41 2.49 28.29
N ARG A 29 -24.81 3.38 29.11
CA ARG A 29 -24.95 4.84 28.95
C ARG A 29 -24.25 5.34 27.68
N TRP A 30 -23.07 4.79 27.36
CA TRP A 30 -22.30 5.13 26.16
C TRP A 30 -23.03 4.70 24.89
N GLU A 31 -23.61 3.49 24.87
CA GLU A 31 -24.37 2.99 23.72
C GLU A 31 -25.62 3.80 23.41
N ARG A 32 -26.29 4.32 24.46
CA ARG A 32 -27.47 5.18 24.33
C ARG A 32 -27.14 6.65 24.11
N GLY A 33 -25.86 7.03 24.12
CA GLY A 33 -25.46 8.44 24.00
C GLY A 33 -25.80 9.31 25.22
N ALA A 34 -26.16 8.69 26.37
CA ALA A 34 -26.48 9.40 27.61
C ALA A 34 -25.23 9.95 28.31
N GLN A 35 -24.07 9.39 27.98
CA GLN A 35 -22.76 9.82 28.49
C GLN A 35 -21.71 9.49 27.46
N GLU A 36 -20.71 10.35 27.30
CA GLU A 36 -19.53 10.03 26.45
C GLU A 36 -18.51 9.22 27.25
N PRO A 37 -17.84 8.24 26.60
CA PRO A 37 -16.69 7.57 27.20
C PRO A 37 -15.59 8.57 27.53
N PRO A 38 -14.83 8.39 28.61
CA PRO A 38 -13.62 9.15 28.85
C PRO A 38 -12.53 8.79 27.85
N ALA A 39 -11.52 9.65 27.70
CA ALA A 39 -10.48 9.50 26.67
C ALA A 39 -9.78 8.12 26.70
N HIS A 40 -9.46 7.60 27.89
CA HIS A 40 -8.84 6.27 28.03
C HIS A 40 -9.74 5.15 27.49
N SER A 41 -11.07 5.20 27.76
CA SER A 41 -12.00 4.21 27.21
C SER A 41 -12.16 4.33 25.69
N TYR A 42 -12.02 5.52 25.12
CA TYR A 42 -11.97 5.68 23.67
C TYR A 42 -10.69 5.07 23.08
N ILE A 43 -9.55 5.11 23.78
CA ILE A 43 -8.32 4.44 23.37
C ILE A 43 -8.54 2.91 23.37
N ASP A 44 -9.13 2.37 24.43
CA ASP A 44 -9.40 0.93 24.54
C ASP A 44 -10.42 0.47 23.49
N LEU A 45 -11.47 1.25 23.26
CA LEU A 45 -12.42 1.00 22.16
C LEU A 45 -11.73 0.97 20.79
N GLY A 46 -10.76 1.85 20.57
CA GLY A 46 -9.95 1.86 19.35
C GLY A 46 -9.09 0.61 19.21
N ASN A 47 -8.45 0.18 20.31
CA ASN A 47 -7.64 -1.03 20.33
C ASN A 47 -8.48 -2.28 20.02
N LEU A 48 -9.68 -2.38 20.58
CA LEU A 48 -10.62 -3.47 20.32
C LEU A 48 -11.22 -3.42 18.90
N ALA A 49 -11.43 -2.22 18.39
CA ALA A 49 -12.01 -2.03 17.05
C ALA A 49 -11.08 -2.51 15.95
N GLY A 50 -9.77 -2.35 16.12
CA GLY A 50 -8.78 -2.61 15.06
C GLY A 50 -8.97 -1.69 13.86
N ASP A 51 -8.08 -1.82 12.87
CA ASP A 51 -8.14 -1.03 11.64
C ASP A 51 -9.33 -1.45 10.75
N PRO A 52 -10.08 -0.53 10.13
CA PRO A 52 -9.98 0.93 10.21
C PRO A 52 -10.81 1.58 11.34
N GLY A 53 -11.55 0.83 12.12
CA GLY A 53 -12.47 1.33 13.14
C GLY A 53 -11.77 2.05 14.30
N CYS A 54 -10.52 1.71 14.58
CA CYS A 54 -9.71 2.34 15.63
C CYS A 54 -9.60 3.86 15.47
N TRP A 55 -9.50 4.36 14.25
CA TRP A 55 -9.33 5.78 13.97
C TRP A 55 -10.49 6.65 14.42
N TYR A 56 -11.71 6.13 14.35
CA TYR A 56 -12.88 6.82 14.87
C TYR A 56 -12.77 7.02 16.38
N PHE A 57 -12.45 5.95 17.11
CA PHE A 57 -12.39 6.00 18.57
C PHE A 57 -11.19 6.78 19.08
N TRP A 58 -10.01 6.58 18.49
CA TRP A 58 -8.80 7.35 18.85
C TRP A 58 -8.96 8.84 18.56
N GLY A 59 -9.61 9.20 17.45
CA GLY A 59 -9.93 10.60 17.16
C GLY A 59 -10.85 11.22 18.23
N ARG A 60 -11.81 10.45 18.79
CA ARG A 60 -12.66 10.90 19.91
C ARG A 60 -11.87 11.03 21.22
N ALA A 61 -10.79 10.29 21.40
CA ALA A 61 -9.86 10.45 22.51
C ALA A 61 -8.94 11.68 22.35
N GLY A 62 -9.01 12.41 21.22
CA GLY A 62 -8.14 13.53 20.91
C GLY A 62 -6.81 13.12 20.27
N LEU A 63 -6.61 11.85 19.92
CA LEU A 63 -5.41 11.38 19.24
C LEU A 63 -5.57 11.61 17.73
N THR A 64 -4.69 12.42 17.17
CA THR A 64 -4.61 12.59 15.72
C THR A 64 -3.60 11.60 15.11
N ALA A 65 -3.74 11.33 13.82
CA ALA A 65 -2.74 10.55 13.09
C ALA A 65 -1.34 11.18 13.19
N GLU A 66 -1.28 12.52 13.25
CA GLU A 66 -0.04 13.27 13.37
C GLU A 66 0.63 13.07 14.75
N ASP A 67 -0.15 13.02 15.84
CA ASP A 67 0.36 12.76 17.17
C ASP A 67 0.95 11.35 17.28
N LEU A 68 0.25 10.37 16.70
CA LEU A 68 0.73 9.00 16.67
C LEU A 68 2.00 8.85 15.81
N MET A 69 2.10 9.57 14.70
CA MET A 69 3.31 9.61 13.87
C MET A 69 4.53 10.20 14.60
N ARG A 70 4.33 11.10 15.55
CA ARG A 70 5.44 11.66 16.36
C ARG A 70 5.98 10.64 17.35
N VAL A 71 5.09 9.83 17.95
CA VAL A 71 5.44 8.92 19.04
C VAL A 71 5.94 7.57 18.54
N ILE A 72 5.47 7.12 17.38
CA ILE A 72 5.82 5.81 16.82
C ILE A 72 6.40 5.99 15.42
N PRO A 73 7.74 6.15 15.27
CA PRO A 73 8.37 6.35 13.96
C PRO A 73 8.07 5.23 12.94
N LYS A 74 7.92 3.97 13.41
CA LYS A 74 7.52 2.83 12.56
C LYS A 74 6.09 2.93 12.04
N LEU A 75 5.23 3.73 12.66
CA LEU A 75 3.88 4.01 12.17
C LEU A 75 3.89 5.01 11.02
N ARG A 76 4.96 5.80 10.87
CA ARG A 76 5.11 6.79 9.78
C ARG A 76 4.94 6.17 8.40
N SER A 77 5.54 5.02 8.16
CA SER A 77 5.40 4.31 6.89
C SER A 77 3.98 3.78 6.70
N ARG A 78 3.39 3.18 7.73
CA ARG A 78 2.02 2.64 7.67
C ARG A 78 0.94 3.72 7.58
N LEU A 79 1.10 4.85 8.27
CA LEU A 79 0.11 5.94 8.31
C LEU A 79 0.22 6.91 7.12
N ARG A 80 1.37 7.00 6.44
CA ARG A 80 1.45 7.69 5.14
C ARG A 80 0.55 7.01 4.10
N HIS A 81 0.30 5.72 4.24
CA HIS A 81 -0.64 4.95 3.43
C HIS A 81 -2.10 5.11 3.89
N ALA A 82 -2.35 5.63 5.09
CA ALA A 82 -3.68 5.74 5.70
C ALA A 82 -4.38 7.12 5.49
N LYS A 83 -3.88 7.99 4.61
CA LYS A 83 -4.66 9.15 4.14
C LYS A 83 -5.79 8.71 3.21
N LEU A 84 -6.61 7.79 3.68
CA LEU A 84 -7.89 7.39 3.09
C LEU A 84 -8.96 8.45 3.37
N HIS A 85 -8.66 9.73 3.09
CA HIS A 85 -9.70 10.73 3.08
C HIS A 85 -10.48 10.61 1.77
N ASN A 86 -11.72 10.14 1.90
CA ASN A 86 -12.74 10.09 0.84
C ASN A 86 -12.54 9.05 -0.26
N PHE A 87 -12.33 7.79 0.11
CA PHE A 87 -12.51 6.72 -0.86
C PHE A 87 -14.01 6.55 -1.14
N GLN A 88 -14.51 7.22 -2.17
CA GLN A 88 -15.88 7.05 -2.64
C GLN A 88 -15.87 5.91 -3.66
N ILE A 89 -16.35 4.73 -3.26
CA ILE A 89 -16.61 3.65 -4.21
C ILE A 89 -17.85 4.04 -5.02
N VAL A 90 -17.64 4.58 -6.20
CA VAL A 90 -18.73 4.87 -7.14
C VAL A 90 -19.12 3.56 -7.79
N ARG A 91 -20.39 3.16 -7.61
CA ARG A 91 -20.95 2.00 -8.30
C ARG A 91 -21.11 2.33 -9.78
N ALA A 92 -20.42 1.62 -10.63
CA ALA A 92 -20.71 1.62 -12.06
C ALA A 92 -21.77 0.54 -12.34
N GLY A 93 -22.92 0.96 -12.87
CA GLY A 93 -23.97 0.07 -13.37
C GLY A 93 -25.10 -0.22 -12.40
N THR A 94 -26.29 -0.23 -12.96
CA THR A 94 -27.56 -0.51 -12.32
C THR A 94 -27.76 -1.98 -12.00
N SER A 95 -28.39 -2.23 -10.85
CA SER A 95 -29.26 -3.40 -10.62
C SER A 95 -28.65 -4.77 -10.93
N GLY A 96 -27.73 -5.23 -10.12
CA GLY A 96 -27.33 -6.62 -10.03
C GLY A 96 -26.90 -6.93 -8.61
N LYS A 97 -27.23 -8.11 -8.11
CA LYS A 97 -26.77 -8.61 -6.81
C LYS A 97 -25.26 -8.44 -6.73
N GLN A 98 -24.80 -7.56 -5.85
CA GLN A 98 -23.38 -7.33 -5.63
C GLN A 98 -22.69 -8.60 -5.18
N PRO A 99 -21.52 -8.91 -5.69
CA PRO A 99 -20.53 -9.63 -4.92
C PRO A 99 -19.94 -8.63 -3.93
N LEU A 100 -20.62 -8.38 -2.82
CA LEU A 100 -20.19 -7.53 -1.71
C LEU A 100 -18.93 -8.04 -1.01
N ASN A 101 -18.40 -9.18 -1.44
CA ASN A 101 -17.16 -9.79 -1.04
C ASN A 101 -16.06 -9.70 -2.11
N SER A 102 -16.17 -8.83 -3.08
CA SER A 102 -15.02 -8.54 -3.93
C SER A 102 -13.94 -7.94 -3.04
N LYS A 103 -12.99 -8.77 -2.74
CA LYS A 103 -11.81 -8.49 -1.97
C LYS A 103 -10.98 -7.46 -2.75
N LEU A 104 -11.38 -6.19 -2.69
CA LEU A 104 -10.59 -5.09 -3.21
C LEU A 104 -9.55 -4.71 -2.17
N VAL A 105 -8.37 -4.37 -2.63
CA VAL A 105 -7.31 -3.73 -1.84
C VAL A 105 -7.03 -2.34 -2.41
N ALA A 106 -6.80 -1.39 -1.54
CA ALA A 106 -6.33 -0.06 -1.91
C ALA A 106 -4.80 -0.10 -1.88
N ILE A 107 -4.18 0.20 -3.02
CA ILE A 107 -2.73 0.19 -3.22
C ILE A 107 -2.28 1.63 -3.36
N PRO A 108 -1.26 2.09 -2.61
CA PRO A 108 -0.74 3.44 -2.76
C PRO A 108 -0.06 3.62 -4.13
N LEU A 109 -0.43 4.69 -4.84
CA LEU A 109 0.33 5.21 -5.96
C LEU A 109 1.35 6.19 -5.40
N LEU A 110 2.61 5.85 -5.54
CA LEU A 110 3.72 6.64 -5.03
C LEU A 110 4.03 7.80 -5.97
N ASP A 111 4.42 8.93 -5.40
CA ASP A 111 4.99 10.06 -6.14
C ASP A 111 6.45 9.76 -6.52
N VAL A 112 6.61 8.67 -7.27
CA VAL A 112 7.89 8.17 -7.78
C VAL A 112 7.71 7.75 -9.23
N VAL A 113 8.67 8.12 -10.04
CA VAL A 113 8.68 7.82 -11.47
C VAL A 113 9.76 6.78 -11.78
N ALA A 114 9.35 5.69 -12.40
CA ALA A 114 10.26 4.66 -12.89
C ALA A 114 10.54 4.89 -14.39
N GLY A 115 11.79 5.25 -14.73
CA GLY A 115 12.20 5.49 -16.13
C GLY A 115 13.57 6.15 -16.25
N ALA A 116 14.04 6.36 -17.47
CA ALA A 116 15.39 6.81 -17.81
C ALA A 116 15.81 8.19 -17.25
N GLN A 117 14.95 8.88 -16.54
CA GLN A 117 15.23 10.18 -15.88
C GLN A 117 14.75 10.17 -14.42
N GLY A 118 14.77 9.01 -13.77
CA GLY A 118 14.47 8.90 -12.34
C GLY A 118 15.44 9.73 -11.49
N GLU A 119 15.03 10.05 -10.26
CA GLU A 119 15.89 10.76 -9.31
C GLU A 119 17.19 9.98 -9.10
N LYS A 120 18.30 10.67 -9.37
CA LYS A 120 19.66 10.18 -9.11
C LYS A 120 20.02 10.52 -7.68
N GLY A 121 20.66 9.61 -6.99
CA GLY A 121 21.09 9.83 -5.62
C GLY A 121 21.91 8.67 -5.08
N ASP A 122 22.64 8.91 -4.01
CA ASP A 122 23.46 7.87 -3.37
C ASP A 122 22.60 6.89 -2.55
N ASP A 123 21.41 7.30 -2.15
CA ASP A 123 20.50 6.46 -1.37
C ASP A 123 19.51 5.70 -2.26
N VAL A 124 19.33 4.43 -1.97
CA VAL A 124 18.30 3.59 -2.60
C VAL A 124 16.94 4.15 -2.22
N PRO A 125 16.12 4.60 -3.18
CA PRO A 125 14.78 5.05 -2.83
C PRO A 125 13.98 3.88 -2.25
N GLY A 126 13.64 3.98 -0.98
CA GLY A 126 12.72 3.06 -0.35
C GLY A 126 11.33 3.25 -0.97
N LEU A 127 10.86 2.29 -1.76
CA LEU A 127 9.48 2.35 -2.28
C LEU A 127 8.46 2.47 -1.13
N ASP A 128 8.80 1.97 0.05
CA ASP A 128 7.93 2.01 1.23
C ASP A 128 7.94 3.38 1.93
N ASP A 129 8.95 4.23 1.67
CA ASP A 129 9.10 5.55 2.29
C ASP A 129 8.71 6.71 1.35
N ALA A 130 8.41 6.41 0.09
CA ALA A 130 8.04 7.41 -0.90
C ALA A 130 6.68 8.07 -0.57
N PRO A 131 6.52 9.37 -0.88
CA PRO A 131 5.24 10.05 -0.73
C PRO A 131 4.14 9.36 -1.53
N VAL A 132 2.92 9.35 -1.00
CA VAL A 132 1.74 8.79 -1.69
C VAL A 132 0.99 9.90 -2.42
N GLU A 133 0.90 9.80 -3.74
CA GLU A 133 0.12 10.71 -4.59
C GLU A 133 -1.38 10.43 -4.46
N SER A 134 -1.76 9.14 -4.57
CA SER A 134 -3.16 8.71 -4.56
C SER A 134 -3.27 7.21 -4.25
N MET A 135 -4.48 6.65 -4.32
CA MET A 135 -4.73 5.22 -4.09
C MET A 135 -5.37 4.58 -5.32
N ILE A 136 -4.94 3.38 -5.66
CA ILE A 136 -5.50 2.55 -6.73
C ILE A 136 -6.25 1.38 -6.11
N ALA A 137 -7.51 1.18 -6.47
CA ALA A 137 -8.25 -0.01 -6.07
C ALA A 137 -8.00 -1.15 -7.06
N ALA A 138 -7.62 -2.32 -6.55
CA ALA A 138 -7.42 -3.51 -7.36
C ALA A 138 -8.01 -4.76 -6.70
N PRO A 139 -8.36 -5.80 -7.47
CA PRO A 139 -8.73 -7.09 -6.92
C PRO A 139 -7.59 -7.65 -6.05
N ARG A 140 -7.95 -8.23 -4.90
CA ARG A 140 -6.95 -8.77 -3.96
C ARG A 140 -6.10 -9.89 -4.55
N ASP A 141 -6.66 -10.70 -5.41
CA ASP A 141 -5.99 -11.80 -6.11
C ASP A 141 -4.90 -11.31 -7.10
N TRP A 142 -4.98 -10.04 -7.51
CA TRP A 142 -3.91 -9.40 -8.31
C TRP A 142 -2.72 -8.95 -7.44
N CYS A 143 -2.88 -8.96 -6.13
CA CYS A 143 -1.90 -8.46 -5.16
C CYS A 143 -1.60 -9.55 -4.13
N PRO A 144 -0.71 -10.51 -4.44
CA PRO A 144 -0.39 -11.62 -3.53
C PRO A 144 0.08 -11.16 -2.16
N ASN A 145 0.84 -10.06 -2.11
CA ASN A 145 1.36 -9.44 -0.89
C ASN A 145 0.91 -7.98 -0.78
N PRO A 146 -0.35 -7.70 -0.39
CA PRO A 146 -0.88 -6.33 -0.41
C PRO A 146 -0.09 -5.33 0.44
N THR A 147 0.54 -5.79 1.53
CA THR A 147 1.34 -4.94 2.43
C THR A 147 2.69 -4.52 1.85
N ALA A 148 3.16 -5.22 0.81
CA ALA A 148 4.39 -4.93 0.08
C ALA A 148 4.10 -4.51 -1.37
N THR A 149 2.83 -4.24 -1.71
CA THR A 149 2.43 -3.83 -3.05
C THR A 149 2.23 -2.32 -3.09
N ASN A 150 2.93 -1.67 -4.03
CA ASN A 150 2.81 -0.25 -4.33
C ASN A 150 2.54 -0.05 -5.82
N CYS A 151 2.04 1.12 -6.21
CA CYS A 151 1.96 1.54 -7.60
C CYS A 151 2.98 2.65 -7.88
N VAL A 152 3.58 2.64 -9.08
CA VAL A 152 4.49 3.68 -9.56
C VAL A 152 4.14 4.07 -10.99
N ARG A 153 4.42 5.32 -11.38
CA ARG A 153 4.26 5.75 -12.77
C ARG A 153 5.48 5.39 -13.60
N VAL A 154 5.23 5.04 -14.85
CA VAL A 154 6.29 4.86 -15.85
C VAL A 154 6.53 6.16 -16.58
N ARG A 155 7.80 6.47 -16.85
CA ARG A 155 8.20 7.52 -17.77
C ARG A 155 9.21 6.96 -18.78
N GLY A 156 8.96 7.23 -20.04
CA GLY A 156 9.80 6.80 -21.16
C GLY A 156 9.28 5.56 -21.88
N ASN A 157 10.00 5.18 -22.92
CA ASN A 157 9.54 4.24 -23.93
C ASN A 157 10.36 2.94 -23.99
N SER A 158 11.24 2.68 -23.02
CA SER A 158 12.12 1.50 -23.02
C SER A 158 11.38 0.16 -22.97
N MET A 159 10.13 0.18 -22.50
CA MET A 159 9.30 -1.02 -22.38
C MET A 159 8.20 -1.11 -23.46
N ASN A 160 8.19 -0.23 -24.46
CA ASN A 160 7.29 -0.34 -25.60
C ASN A 160 7.57 -1.66 -26.37
N PRO A 161 6.53 -2.31 -26.91
CA PRO A 161 5.12 -1.91 -26.96
C PRO A 161 4.26 -2.45 -25.81
N ILE A 162 4.84 -3.04 -24.75
CA ILE A 162 4.05 -3.68 -23.69
C ILE A 162 3.70 -2.75 -22.54
N ILE A 163 4.55 -1.76 -22.24
CA ILE A 163 4.31 -0.74 -21.23
C ILE A 163 4.68 0.61 -21.84
N TYR A 164 3.73 1.55 -21.85
CA TYR A 164 3.91 2.87 -22.44
C TYR A 164 4.16 3.93 -21.39
N ASP A 165 4.66 5.07 -21.82
CA ASP A 165 4.79 6.27 -21.00
C ASP A 165 3.47 6.63 -20.31
N GLY A 166 3.53 7.06 -19.06
CA GLY A 166 2.35 7.40 -18.24
C GLY A 166 1.58 6.22 -17.68
N TYR A 167 1.90 4.97 -18.01
CA TYR A 167 1.27 3.80 -17.41
C TYR A 167 1.60 3.69 -15.93
N ILE A 168 0.72 3.03 -15.19
CA ILE A 168 0.88 2.75 -13.76
C ILE A 168 1.18 1.27 -13.61
N LEU A 169 2.26 0.95 -12.90
CA LEU A 169 2.66 -0.41 -12.56
C LEU A 169 2.34 -0.70 -11.10
N ALA A 170 1.75 -1.86 -10.81
CA ALA A 170 1.75 -2.41 -9.47
C ALA A 170 3.00 -3.28 -9.28
N VAL A 171 3.72 -3.05 -8.21
CA VAL A 171 5.01 -3.67 -7.90
C VAL A 171 5.01 -4.26 -6.49
N ASP A 172 5.64 -5.41 -6.33
CA ASP A 172 5.75 -6.12 -5.06
C ASP A 172 7.21 -6.06 -4.58
N SER A 173 7.47 -5.26 -3.56
CA SER A 173 8.80 -5.05 -2.97
C SER A 173 9.31 -6.25 -2.15
N SER A 174 8.44 -7.19 -1.80
CA SER A 174 8.84 -8.43 -1.14
C SER A 174 9.52 -9.44 -2.07
N GLN A 175 9.38 -9.25 -3.40
CA GLN A 175 9.90 -10.16 -4.42
C GLN A 175 11.14 -9.57 -5.10
N THR A 176 12.29 -9.72 -4.45
CA THR A 176 13.60 -9.24 -4.94
C THR A 176 14.60 -10.35 -5.25
N SER A 177 14.24 -11.61 -4.98
CA SER A 177 15.14 -12.77 -5.17
C SER A 177 15.44 -13.01 -6.65
N ARG A 178 16.65 -12.71 -7.09
CA ARG A 178 17.12 -12.82 -8.49
C ARG A 178 16.86 -14.19 -9.10
N THR A 179 16.95 -15.25 -8.31
CA THR A 179 16.71 -16.64 -8.80
C THR A 179 15.27 -16.88 -9.23
N LYS A 180 14.30 -16.16 -8.63
CA LYS A 180 12.87 -16.30 -8.91
C LYS A 180 12.35 -15.29 -9.94
N LEU A 181 13.20 -14.35 -10.33
CA LEU A 181 12.79 -13.22 -11.19
C LEU A 181 13.14 -13.41 -12.66
N ASN A 182 13.79 -14.51 -13.04
CA ASN A 182 14.14 -14.74 -14.44
C ASN A 182 12.92 -14.70 -15.36
N GLY A 183 12.99 -13.85 -16.39
CA GLY A 183 11.90 -13.58 -17.33
C GLY A 183 10.82 -12.63 -16.82
N LYS A 184 10.91 -12.14 -15.59
CA LYS A 184 9.94 -11.20 -15.01
C LYS A 184 10.32 -9.74 -15.29
N ILE A 185 9.32 -8.87 -15.31
CA ILE A 185 9.55 -7.43 -15.34
C ILE A 185 9.78 -6.97 -13.91
N VAL A 186 10.79 -6.14 -13.71
CA VAL A 186 11.24 -5.67 -12.40
C VAL A 186 11.44 -4.15 -12.40
N ILE A 187 11.38 -3.58 -11.22
CA ILE A 187 11.94 -2.25 -10.93
C ILE A 187 13.36 -2.48 -10.43
N ALA A 188 14.32 -1.86 -11.09
CA ALA A 188 15.71 -1.84 -10.66
C ALA A 188 16.18 -0.40 -10.44
N TRP A 189 17.17 -0.23 -9.61
CA TRP A 189 17.74 1.06 -9.28
C TRP A 189 19.26 1.05 -9.39
N HIS A 190 19.80 2.16 -9.86
CA HIS A 190 21.22 2.45 -9.86
C HIS A 190 21.44 3.93 -9.55
N LYS A 191 22.48 4.26 -8.79
CA LYS A 191 22.76 5.63 -8.33
C LYS A 191 22.84 6.68 -9.45
N ASP A 192 23.45 6.32 -10.58
CA ASP A 192 23.68 7.25 -11.71
C ASP A 192 22.51 7.25 -12.73
N VAL A 193 21.65 6.23 -12.68
CA VAL A 193 20.55 6.05 -13.65
C VAL A 193 19.19 6.34 -13.01
N GLY A 194 19.06 6.09 -11.71
CA GLY A 194 17.80 6.13 -10.99
C GLY A 194 17.00 4.83 -11.14
N LEU A 195 15.68 4.95 -11.01
CA LEU A 195 14.75 3.81 -11.16
C LEU A 195 14.52 3.49 -12.64
N THR A 196 14.57 2.22 -12.99
CA THR A 196 14.25 1.73 -14.32
C THR A 196 13.29 0.53 -14.27
N VAL A 197 12.50 0.39 -15.32
CA VAL A 197 11.65 -0.78 -15.57
C VAL A 197 12.30 -1.60 -16.68
N SER A 198 12.50 -2.90 -16.43
CA SER A 198 13.13 -3.77 -17.44
C SER A 198 12.74 -5.23 -17.20
N ARG A 199 12.89 -6.06 -18.24
CA ARG A 199 12.78 -7.49 -18.08
C ARG A 199 14.11 -8.05 -17.55
N TYR A 200 14.09 -8.65 -16.39
CA TYR A 200 15.26 -9.33 -15.84
C TYR A 200 15.45 -10.68 -16.52
N ARG A 201 16.63 -10.91 -17.03
CA ARG A 201 17.07 -12.17 -17.65
C ARG A 201 18.33 -12.67 -16.97
N ARG A 202 18.41 -13.96 -16.78
CA ARG A 202 19.62 -14.62 -16.27
C ARG A 202 20.06 -15.70 -17.25
N TYR A 203 21.30 -15.59 -17.69
CA TYR A 203 21.98 -16.54 -18.58
C TYR A 203 23.23 -17.05 -17.85
N ASP A 204 23.26 -18.31 -17.46
CA ASP A 204 24.36 -18.94 -16.74
C ASP A 204 25.01 -18.05 -15.67
N HIS A 205 26.04 -17.30 -16.03
CA HIS A 205 26.80 -16.40 -15.15
C HIS A 205 26.51 -14.91 -15.37
N THR A 206 25.64 -14.57 -16.31
CA THR A 206 25.33 -13.19 -16.70
C THR A 206 23.90 -12.86 -16.36
N GLU A 207 23.70 -11.72 -15.70
CA GLU A 207 22.39 -11.18 -15.42
C GLU A 207 22.20 -9.88 -16.23
N VAL A 208 21.04 -9.69 -16.80
CA VAL A 208 20.76 -8.58 -17.73
C VAL A 208 19.40 -7.98 -17.44
N LEU A 209 19.32 -6.65 -17.46
CA LEU A 209 18.10 -5.90 -17.56
C LEU A 209 17.85 -5.60 -19.04
N HIS A 210 16.84 -6.24 -19.60
CA HIS A 210 16.51 -6.17 -21.03
C HIS A 210 15.27 -5.30 -21.24
N PRO A 211 15.37 -4.18 -21.99
CA PRO A 211 14.22 -3.41 -22.40
C PRO A 211 13.40 -4.19 -23.44
N GLU A 212 12.09 -3.96 -23.52
CA GLU A 212 11.26 -4.55 -24.57
C GLU A 212 11.38 -3.77 -25.89
N ASN A 213 11.73 -2.50 -25.82
CA ASN A 213 11.98 -1.67 -26.99
C ASN A 213 13.40 -1.90 -27.51
N ARG A 214 13.49 -2.29 -28.79
CA ARG A 214 14.76 -2.61 -29.47
C ARG A 214 15.67 -1.41 -29.69
N ASP A 215 15.17 -0.20 -29.54
CA ASP A 215 15.94 1.04 -29.66
C ASP A 215 16.80 1.33 -28.40
N TYR A 216 16.66 0.50 -27.39
CA TYR A 216 17.37 0.63 -26.12
C TYR A 216 18.30 -0.56 -25.87
N ASP A 217 19.50 -0.27 -25.39
CA ASP A 217 20.49 -1.28 -25.07
C ASP A 217 20.15 -2.03 -23.78
N SER A 218 20.53 -3.30 -23.74
CA SER A 218 20.45 -4.11 -22.53
C SER A 218 21.57 -3.74 -21.54
N ILE A 219 21.23 -3.74 -20.27
CA ILE A 219 22.16 -3.42 -19.17
C ILE A 219 22.62 -4.72 -18.52
N THR A 220 23.90 -5.01 -18.58
CA THR A 220 24.50 -6.16 -17.90
C THR A 220 24.71 -5.83 -16.42
N LEU A 221 24.19 -6.69 -15.56
CA LEU A 221 24.36 -6.60 -14.11
C LEU A 221 25.62 -7.36 -13.70
N ASP A 222 26.77 -6.73 -13.77
CA ASP A 222 27.99 -7.31 -13.24
C ASP A 222 28.15 -6.99 -11.74
N ARG A 223 29.12 -7.67 -11.09
CA ARG A 223 29.37 -7.46 -9.66
C ARG A 223 29.98 -6.10 -9.32
N LYS A 224 30.37 -5.31 -10.30
CA LYS A 224 30.99 -4.00 -10.14
C LYS A 224 29.97 -2.86 -10.19
N HIS A 225 28.80 -3.12 -10.76
CA HIS A 225 27.72 -2.12 -10.87
C HIS A 225 26.70 -2.34 -9.77
N ASP A 226 26.47 -1.31 -8.95
CA ASP A 226 25.59 -1.33 -7.76
C ASP A 226 24.09 -1.37 -8.10
N TRP A 227 23.71 -2.17 -9.10
CA TRP A 227 22.31 -2.36 -9.45
C TRP A 227 21.57 -3.15 -8.38
N LYS A 228 20.46 -2.61 -7.92
CA LYS A 228 19.57 -3.24 -6.95
C LYS A 228 18.20 -3.49 -7.58
N ILE A 229 17.70 -4.71 -7.46
CA ILE A 229 16.31 -5.02 -7.84
C ILE A 229 15.45 -4.70 -6.62
N LEU A 230 14.51 -3.77 -6.77
CA LEU A 230 13.67 -3.27 -5.69
C LEU A 230 12.32 -3.94 -5.61
N ALA A 231 11.75 -4.35 -6.75
CA ALA A 231 10.43 -4.96 -6.77
C ALA A 231 10.19 -5.74 -8.07
N LYS A 232 9.27 -6.69 -8.01
CA LYS A 232 8.70 -7.36 -9.19
C LYS A 232 7.43 -6.65 -9.63
N VAL A 233 7.26 -6.42 -10.92
CA VAL A 233 6.01 -5.94 -11.51
C VAL A 233 4.97 -7.07 -11.50
N LEU A 234 3.79 -6.78 -10.96
CA LEU A 234 2.67 -7.70 -10.89
C LEU A 234 1.73 -7.52 -12.09
N TRP A 235 1.35 -6.30 -12.37
CA TRP A 235 0.47 -5.90 -13.45
C TRP A 235 0.65 -4.41 -13.76
N TRP A 236 0.04 -3.95 -14.85
CA TRP A 236 0.03 -2.54 -15.22
C TRP A 236 -1.30 -2.14 -15.84
N ILE A 237 -1.61 -0.84 -15.76
CA ILE A 237 -2.76 -0.21 -16.38
C ILE A 237 -2.34 1.07 -17.08
N GLY A 238 -3.02 1.40 -18.17
CA GLY A 238 -2.83 2.64 -18.90
C GLY A 238 -4.17 3.23 -19.32
N LYS A 239 -4.13 4.51 -19.69
CA LYS A 239 -5.28 5.15 -20.34
C LYS A 239 -5.23 4.79 -21.82
N ALA A 240 -6.38 4.54 -22.42
CA ALA A 240 -6.52 4.57 -23.88
C ALA A 240 -6.48 6.03 -24.34
N ASP A 241 -5.68 6.32 -25.35
CA ASP A 241 -5.64 7.63 -26.02
C ASP A 241 -6.85 7.80 -26.92
#